data_197d649a444a16ddf11f0e7c89335fc7
#
_entry.id   197d649a444a16ddf11f0e7c89335fc7
#
_cell.length_a   1.000
_cell.length_b   1.000
_cell.length_c   1.000
_cell.angle_alpha   90.00
_cell.angle_beta   90.00
_cell.angle_gamma   90.00
#
_symmetry.space_group_name_H-M   'P 1'
#
loop_
_entity.id
_entity.type
_entity.pdbx_description
1 polymer ?
#
loop_
_entity_poly.entity_id
_entity_poly.type
_entity_poly.pdbx_seq_one_letter_code
_entity_poly.pdbx_strand_id
1 'polypeptide(L)'
;MSGRIAGRTALITGGASGLGLATARLFLAEGAEVVITDINGDAGERVAAELGAGCRFMPHDVTDETAWRRVVADTVAASGALHLLVQSAGIGLSKNVTEITLEEWRRVHAIDLDGVFLGCKHAIPAMAAAGGGAIVNISSIAGIIAGHNMAAYNSAKAGVRHLSKSVALHCARERNGIRCNSVHPTFIDTPILDKYKQRFGADEALAKLARQVPLGRVGRPEEVAAPILFLCSDEASFITGTELVIDGGISAM
;
A
#
# COMPACT_ATOMS: atom_id res chain seq x y z
N MET A 1 -27.02 5.12 5.90
CA MET A 1 -26.30 3.86 6.25
C MET A 1 -24.94 4.28 6.75
N SER A 2 -24.45 3.73 7.85
CA SER A 2 -23.05 3.94 8.27
C SER A 2 -22.11 3.33 7.23
N GLY A 3 -20.98 3.99 6.90
CA GLY A 3 -19.99 3.46 5.97
C GLY A 3 -19.38 2.13 6.44
N ARG A 4 -18.79 1.37 5.55
CA ARG A 4 -18.24 -0.01 5.77
C ARG A 4 -17.13 -0.06 6.84
N ILE A 5 -16.47 1.06 7.09
CA ILE A 5 -15.39 1.22 8.08
C ILE A 5 -15.63 2.46 8.97
N ALA A 6 -16.90 2.83 9.18
CA ALA A 6 -17.27 4.00 9.98
C ALA A 6 -16.72 3.88 11.40
N GLY A 7 -16.16 4.98 11.93
CA GLY A 7 -15.55 5.04 13.26
C GLY A 7 -14.20 4.33 13.40
N ARG A 8 -13.63 3.80 12.30
CA ARG A 8 -12.28 3.24 12.29
C ARG A 8 -11.24 4.32 12.00
N THR A 9 -10.06 4.20 12.58
CA THR A 9 -8.89 5.03 12.25
C THR A 9 -7.94 4.27 11.36
N ALA A 10 -7.57 4.86 10.22
CA ALA A 10 -6.67 4.28 9.24
C ALA A 10 -5.35 5.07 9.14
N LEU A 11 -4.22 4.37 9.09
CA LEU A 11 -2.91 4.90 8.73
C LEU A 11 -2.55 4.40 7.33
N ILE A 12 -2.27 5.33 6.40
CA ILE A 12 -1.99 5.02 4.99
C ILE A 12 -0.64 5.63 4.59
N THR A 13 0.36 4.81 4.27
CA THR A 13 1.65 5.30 3.77
C THR A 13 1.63 5.54 2.26
N GLY A 14 2.43 6.50 1.78
CA GLY A 14 2.37 6.92 0.37
C GLY A 14 1.04 7.57 0.02
N GLY A 15 0.42 8.25 0.99
CA GLY A 15 -0.94 8.78 0.89
C GLY A 15 -1.07 10.08 0.11
N ALA A 16 0.04 10.73 -0.25
CA ALA A 16 0.03 11.97 -1.02
C ALA A 16 -0.26 11.77 -2.52
N SER A 17 -0.31 10.54 -3.02
CA SER A 17 -0.53 10.26 -4.44
C SER A 17 -1.03 8.83 -4.71
N GLY A 18 -1.37 8.54 -5.97
CA GLY A 18 -1.59 7.21 -6.50
C GLY A 18 -2.59 6.36 -5.70
N LEU A 19 -2.20 5.13 -5.39
CA LEU A 19 -3.06 4.15 -4.70
C LEU A 19 -3.37 4.57 -3.26
N GLY A 20 -2.39 5.14 -2.56
CA GLY A 20 -2.58 5.63 -1.18
C GLY A 20 -3.63 6.74 -1.12
N LEU A 21 -3.53 7.72 -2.02
CA LEU A 21 -4.52 8.81 -2.10
C LEU A 21 -5.93 8.32 -2.47
N ALA A 22 -6.04 7.42 -3.46
CA ALA A 22 -7.33 6.85 -3.85
C ALA A 22 -7.96 6.06 -2.68
N THR A 23 -7.14 5.32 -1.93
CA THR A 23 -7.58 4.60 -0.74
C THR A 23 -8.03 5.57 0.36
N ALA A 24 -7.27 6.64 0.60
CA ALA A 24 -7.62 7.65 1.60
C ALA A 24 -8.98 8.30 1.30
N ARG A 25 -9.22 8.71 0.04
CA ARG A 25 -10.50 9.27 -0.40
C ARG A 25 -11.66 8.31 -0.17
N LEU A 26 -11.49 7.06 -0.52
CA LEU A 26 -12.53 6.04 -0.34
C LEU A 26 -12.80 5.76 1.15
N PHE A 27 -11.75 5.67 1.97
CA PHE A 27 -11.89 5.43 3.41
C PHE A 27 -12.62 6.57 4.13
N LEU A 28 -12.33 7.81 3.78
CA LEU A 28 -13.07 8.98 4.27
C LEU A 28 -14.55 8.93 3.89
N ALA A 29 -14.86 8.60 2.62
CA ALA A 29 -16.22 8.44 2.14
C ALA A 29 -16.99 7.33 2.87
N GLU A 30 -16.26 6.32 3.38
CA GLU A 30 -16.80 5.19 4.15
C GLU A 30 -16.74 5.41 5.69
N GLY A 31 -16.52 6.67 6.10
CA GLY A 31 -16.67 7.13 7.49
C GLY A 31 -15.50 6.84 8.41
N ALA A 32 -14.32 6.53 7.88
CA ALA A 32 -13.10 6.42 8.67
C ALA A 32 -12.45 7.78 8.93
N GLU A 33 -11.71 7.91 10.03
CA GLU A 33 -10.65 8.91 10.17
C GLU A 33 -9.38 8.38 9.48
N VAL A 34 -8.71 9.27 8.74
CA VAL A 34 -7.54 8.87 7.94
C VAL A 34 -6.32 9.71 8.30
N VAL A 35 -5.22 9.03 8.62
CA VAL A 35 -3.90 9.63 8.68
C VAL A 35 -3.14 9.17 7.44
N ILE A 36 -2.78 10.11 6.57
CA ILE A 36 -1.91 9.85 5.44
C ILE A 36 -0.48 10.21 5.79
N THR A 37 0.47 9.43 5.30
CA THR A 37 1.90 9.74 5.45
C THR A 37 2.61 9.67 4.12
N ASP A 38 3.62 10.52 3.94
CA ASP A 38 4.45 10.56 2.74
C ASP A 38 5.79 11.21 3.05
N ILE A 39 6.81 10.94 2.25
CA ILE A 39 8.10 11.63 2.32
C ILE A 39 8.00 13.05 1.72
N ASN A 40 7.05 13.29 0.82
CA ASN A 40 6.78 14.59 0.22
C ASN A 40 5.85 15.41 1.11
N GLY A 41 6.42 16.23 2.00
CA GLY A 41 5.69 17.04 2.95
C GLY A 41 4.69 17.99 2.29
N ASP A 42 5.13 18.76 1.29
CA ASP A 42 4.28 19.75 0.61
C ASP A 42 3.08 19.12 -0.10
N ALA A 43 3.29 17.98 -0.74
CA ALA A 43 2.20 17.25 -1.38
C ALA A 43 1.23 16.66 -0.34
N GLY A 44 1.75 16.14 0.77
CA GLY A 44 0.95 15.57 1.84
C GLY A 44 0.04 16.59 2.53
N GLU A 45 0.59 17.75 2.88
CA GLU A 45 -0.17 18.86 3.49
C GLU A 45 -1.28 19.35 2.55
N ARG A 46 -0.96 19.56 1.27
CA ARG A 46 -1.96 19.96 0.27
C ARG A 46 -3.09 18.94 0.16
N VAL A 47 -2.75 17.66 0.05
CA VAL A 47 -3.73 16.57 -0.06
C VAL A 47 -4.59 16.47 1.19
N ALA A 48 -4.02 16.57 2.39
CA ALA A 48 -4.80 16.54 3.62
C ALA A 48 -5.78 17.72 3.70
N ALA A 49 -5.37 18.91 3.29
CA ALA A 49 -6.25 20.08 3.22
C ALA A 49 -7.39 19.88 2.22
N GLU A 50 -7.12 19.30 1.05
CA GLU A 50 -8.14 18.96 0.03
C GLU A 50 -9.14 17.91 0.53
N LEU A 51 -8.68 16.92 1.29
CA LEU A 51 -9.52 15.85 1.83
C LEU A 51 -10.37 16.28 3.04
N GLY A 52 -9.99 17.36 3.71
CA GLY A 52 -10.79 17.99 4.77
C GLY A 52 -10.59 17.38 6.17
N ALA A 53 -11.48 17.73 7.08
CA ALA A 53 -11.31 17.55 8.53
C ALA A 53 -11.11 16.08 9.00
N GLY A 54 -11.55 15.10 8.22
CA GLY A 54 -11.36 13.67 8.54
C GLY A 54 -9.97 13.13 8.17
N CYS A 55 -9.14 13.96 7.52
CA CYS A 55 -7.80 13.58 7.07
C CYS A 55 -6.73 14.41 7.81
N ARG A 56 -5.65 13.73 8.21
CA ARG A 56 -4.44 14.37 8.76
C ARG A 56 -3.23 13.89 7.96
N PHE A 57 -2.22 14.75 7.85
CA PHE A 57 -0.93 14.39 7.25
C PHE A 57 0.18 14.37 8.30
N MET A 58 1.09 13.40 8.16
CA MET A 58 2.34 13.36 8.93
C MET A 58 3.51 13.05 7.99
N PRO A 59 4.60 13.85 8.01
CA PRO A 59 5.79 13.56 7.22
C PRO A 59 6.45 12.27 7.72
N HIS A 60 6.78 11.36 6.78
CA HIS A 60 7.23 10.03 7.12
C HIS A 60 8.13 9.44 6.04
N ASP A 61 9.35 9.11 6.41
CA ASP A 61 10.21 8.19 5.66
C ASP A 61 9.99 6.78 6.20
N VAL A 62 9.44 5.89 5.39
CA VAL A 62 9.14 4.49 5.78
C VAL A 62 10.38 3.66 6.06
N THR A 63 11.58 4.14 5.68
CA THR A 63 12.85 3.47 5.97
C THR A 63 13.39 3.78 7.37
N ASP A 64 12.83 4.81 8.04
CA ASP A 64 13.23 5.22 9.40
C ASP A 64 12.33 4.57 10.46
N GLU A 65 12.91 3.65 11.23
CA GLU A 65 12.21 2.97 12.32
C GLU A 65 11.75 3.94 13.42
N THR A 66 12.49 5.02 13.67
CA THR A 66 12.11 6.03 14.68
C THR A 66 10.89 6.83 14.19
N ALA A 67 10.85 7.15 12.91
CA ALA A 67 9.69 7.80 12.31
C ALA A 67 8.44 6.91 12.40
N TRP A 68 8.55 5.59 12.20
CA TRP A 68 7.43 4.66 12.39
C TRP A 68 6.87 4.69 13.82
N ARG A 69 7.75 4.63 14.84
CA ARG A 69 7.32 4.72 16.25
C ARG A 69 6.54 5.99 16.52
N ARG A 70 7.05 7.14 16.03
CA ARG A 70 6.41 8.43 16.18
C ARG A 70 5.05 8.48 15.49
N VAL A 71 4.98 8.12 14.22
CA VAL A 71 3.75 8.19 13.42
C VAL A 71 2.64 7.33 14.01
N VAL A 72 2.96 6.11 14.47
CA VAL A 72 1.97 5.26 15.13
C VAL A 72 1.50 5.86 16.45
N ALA A 73 2.43 6.35 17.29
CA ALA A 73 2.08 6.98 18.57
C ALA A 73 1.23 8.25 18.38
N ASP A 74 1.60 9.10 17.44
CA ASP A 74 0.88 10.34 17.12
C ASP A 74 -0.52 10.05 16.52
N THR A 75 -0.64 8.99 15.70
CA THR A 75 -1.94 8.52 15.20
C THR A 75 -2.86 8.12 16.35
N VAL A 76 -2.37 7.30 17.28
CA VAL A 76 -3.15 6.87 18.44
C VAL A 76 -3.49 8.07 19.36
N ALA A 77 -2.53 8.96 19.60
CA ALA A 77 -2.77 10.14 20.41
C ALA A 77 -3.83 11.08 19.82
N ALA A 78 -3.86 11.21 18.50
CA ALA A 78 -4.79 12.11 17.80
C ALA A 78 -6.21 11.54 17.61
N SER A 79 -6.34 10.21 17.44
CA SER A 79 -7.62 9.55 17.10
C SER A 79 -8.08 8.51 18.13
N GLY A 80 -7.33 8.34 19.22
CA GLY A 80 -7.65 7.39 20.30
C GLY A 80 -7.30 5.93 20.00
N ALA A 81 -7.19 5.54 18.73
CA ALA A 81 -6.90 4.15 18.31
C ALA A 81 -6.29 4.09 16.91
N LEU A 82 -5.71 2.95 16.57
CA LEU A 82 -5.33 2.58 15.20
C LEU A 82 -5.97 1.23 14.86
N HIS A 83 -6.83 1.19 13.84
CA HIS A 83 -7.57 0.00 13.44
C HIS A 83 -7.13 -0.57 12.10
N LEU A 84 -6.73 0.31 11.17
CA LEU A 84 -6.42 -0.07 9.78
C LEU A 84 -5.04 0.46 9.39
N LEU A 85 -4.23 -0.41 8.80
CA LEU A 85 -2.94 -0.03 8.22
C LEU A 85 -2.94 -0.39 6.73
N VAL A 86 -2.71 0.60 5.86
CA VAL A 86 -2.51 0.39 4.42
C VAL A 86 -1.11 0.85 4.05
N GLN A 87 -0.26 -0.07 3.61
CA GLN A 87 1.12 0.21 3.26
C GLN A 87 1.26 0.36 1.75
N SER A 88 1.18 1.61 1.27
CA SER A 88 1.19 1.97 -0.16
C SER A 88 2.47 2.68 -0.60
N ALA A 89 3.33 3.10 0.32
CA ALA A 89 4.62 3.68 -0.04
C ALA A 89 5.47 2.67 -0.81
N GLY A 90 6.09 3.12 -1.89
CA GLY A 90 6.94 2.27 -2.71
C GLY A 90 7.51 3.01 -3.92
N ILE A 91 8.56 2.45 -4.50
CA ILE A 91 9.22 2.98 -5.69
C ILE A 91 9.39 1.90 -6.76
N GLY A 92 9.30 2.31 -8.03
CA GLY A 92 9.65 1.45 -9.15
C GLY A 92 11.09 1.69 -9.62
N LEU A 93 11.81 0.62 -9.89
CA LEU A 93 13.11 0.68 -10.57
C LEU A 93 13.17 -0.37 -11.67
N SER A 94 13.40 0.10 -12.90
CA SER A 94 13.59 -0.76 -14.08
C SER A 94 15.06 -0.76 -14.46
N LYS A 95 15.77 -1.83 -14.08
CA LYS A 95 17.14 -2.15 -14.46
C LYS A 95 17.34 -3.66 -14.51
N ASN A 96 18.13 -4.15 -15.45
CA ASN A 96 18.47 -5.56 -15.49
C ASN A 96 19.44 -5.95 -14.36
N VAL A 97 19.56 -7.25 -14.10
CA VAL A 97 20.31 -7.76 -12.94
C VAL A 97 21.81 -7.47 -13.01
N THR A 98 22.38 -7.26 -14.19
CA THR A 98 23.82 -6.99 -14.36
C THR A 98 24.16 -5.50 -14.30
N GLU A 99 23.17 -4.62 -14.42
CA GLU A 99 23.33 -3.16 -14.43
C GLU A 99 22.93 -2.47 -13.13
N ILE A 100 22.06 -3.12 -12.34
CA ILE A 100 21.62 -2.56 -11.05
C ILE A 100 22.79 -2.49 -10.08
N THR A 101 22.98 -1.33 -9.45
CA THR A 101 23.99 -1.20 -8.38
C THR A 101 23.49 -1.77 -7.08
N LEU A 102 24.41 -2.15 -6.17
CA LEU A 102 24.03 -2.62 -4.83
C LEU A 102 23.31 -1.54 -4.02
N GLU A 103 23.63 -0.27 -4.24
CA GLU A 103 22.95 0.86 -3.61
C GLU A 103 21.51 0.97 -4.08
N GLU A 104 21.25 0.92 -5.39
CA GLU A 104 19.90 0.91 -5.96
C GLU A 104 19.08 -0.29 -5.48
N TRP A 105 19.71 -1.47 -5.45
CA TRP A 105 19.10 -2.68 -4.88
C TRP A 105 18.66 -2.46 -3.44
N ARG A 106 19.57 -1.99 -2.58
CA ARG A 106 19.30 -1.74 -1.17
C ARG A 106 18.23 -0.68 -0.97
N ARG A 107 18.25 0.38 -1.76
CA ARG A 107 17.24 1.44 -1.70
C ARG A 107 15.84 0.91 -2.00
N VAL A 108 15.67 0.09 -3.03
CA VAL A 108 14.38 -0.52 -3.35
C VAL A 108 13.92 -1.40 -2.20
N HIS A 109 14.79 -2.26 -1.66
CA HIS A 109 14.43 -3.12 -0.54
C HIS A 109 14.10 -2.35 0.74
N ALA A 110 14.88 -1.32 1.07
CA ALA A 110 14.62 -0.49 2.23
C ALA A 110 13.22 0.15 2.20
N ILE A 111 12.79 0.65 1.03
CA ILE A 111 11.47 1.29 0.89
C ILE A 111 10.37 0.25 0.74
N ASP A 112 10.52 -0.68 -0.22
CA ASP A 112 9.42 -1.54 -0.68
C ASP A 112 9.24 -2.82 0.16
N LEU A 113 10.20 -3.16 1.03
CA LEU A 113 10.14 -4.36 1.88
C LEU A 113 10.41 -4.03 3.36
N ASP A 114 11.57 -3.43 3.69
CA ASP A 114 11.91 -3.16 5.10
C ASP A 114 10.92 -2.16 5.70
N GLY A 115 10.50 -1.13 4.95
CA GLY A 115 9.48 -0.19 5.37
C GLY A 115 8.14 -0.87 5.67
N VAL A 116 7.74 -1.87 4.88
CA VAL A 116 6.51 -2.66 5.13
C VAL A 116 6.66 -3.52 6.39
N PHE A 117 7.83 -4.12 6.60
CA PHE A 117 8.13 -4.85 7.84
C PHE A 117 8.06 -3.94 9.07
N LEU A 118 8.69 -2.76 9.02
CA LEU A 118 8.67 -1.78 10.11
C LEU A 118 7.25 -1.33 10.43
N GLY A 119 6.43 -1.09 9.41
CA GLY A 119 5.03 -0.74 9.60
C GLY A 119 4.24 -1.83 10.31
N CYS A 120 4.36 -3.09 9.91
CA CYS A 120 3.74 -4.21 10.61
C CYS A 120 4.25 -4.29 12.06
N LYS A 121 5.57 -4.20 12.27
CA LYS A 121 6.21 -4.29 13.60
C LYS A 121 5.65 -3.26 14.58
N HIS A 122 5.49 -2.02 14.17
CA HIS A 122 5.09 -0.93 15.07
C HIS A 122 3.58 -0.72 15.17
N ALA A 123 2.81 -1.05 14.11
CA ALA A 123 1.36 -0.89 14.14
C ALA A 123 0.65 -2.03 14.90
N ILE A 124 1.13 -3.27 14.81
CA ILE A 124 0.47 -4.43 15.43
C ILE A 124 0.19 -4.23 16.92
N PRO A 125 1.14 -3.78 17.77
CA PRO A 125 0.86 -3.57 19.19
C PRO A 125 -0.26 -2.53 19.44
N ALA A 126 -0.26 -1.42 18.68
CA ALA A 126 -1.28 -0.38 18.80
C ALA A 126 -2.65 -0.87 18.33
N MET A 127 -2.70 -1.61 17.23
CA MET A 127 -3.93 -2.21 16.69
C MET A 127 -4.48 -3.29 17.64
N ALA A 128 -3.62 -4.11 18.25
CA ALA A 128 -4.03 -5.10 19.24
C ALA A 128 -4.65 -4.44 20.49
N ALA A 129 -4.07 -3.33 20.96
CA ALA A 129 -4.62 -2.53 22.05
C ALA A 129 -5.98 -1.90 21.71
N ALA A 130 -6.23 -1.63 20.44
CA ALA A 130 -7.53 -1.16 19.93
C ALA A 130 -8.58 -2.27 19.72
N GLY A 131 -8.24 -3.52 20.03
CA GLY A 131 -9.14 -4.68 19.86
C GLY A 131 -9.05 -5.37 18.49
N GLY A 132 -8.03 -5.07 17.69
CA GLY A 132 -7.78 -5.70 16.40
C GLY A 132 -7.96 -4.77 15.21
N GLY A 133 -8.09 -5.36 14.01
CA GLY A 133 -8.26 -4.58 12.78
C GLY A 133 -7.73 -5.29 11.54
N ALA A 134 -7.30 -4.52 10.53
CA ALA A 134 -6.80 -5.07 9.28
C ALA A 134 -5.55 -4.35 8.75
N ILE A 135 -4.60 -5.14 8.26
CA ILE A 135 -3.41 -4.68 7.55
C ILE A 135 -3.55 -5.09 6.08
N VAL A 136 -3.35 -4.15 5.17
CA VAL A 136 -3.25 -4.41 3.73
C VAL A 136 -1.92 -3.87 3.22
N ASN A 137 -1.07 -4.79 2.74
CA ASN A 137 0.21 -4.47 2.16
C ASN A 137 0.11 -4.44 0.63
N ILE A 138 0.51 -3.35 -0.01
CA ILE A 138 0.53 -3.26 -1.46
C ILE A 138 1.81 -3.90 -2.00
N SER A 139 1.66 -5.13 -2.47
CA SER A 139 2.66 -5.83 -3.26
C SER A 139 2.54 -5.42 -4.75
N SER A 140 2.66 -6.34 -5.64
CA SER A 140 2.52 -6.16 -7.09
C SER A 140 2.33 -7.52 -7.75
N ILE A 141 1.79 -7.54 -8.98
CA ILE A 141 1.93 -8.69 -9.87
C ILE A 141 3.39 -9.12 -10.03
N ALA A 142 4.34 -8.17 -9.93
CA ALA A 142 5.77 -8.42 -9.96
C ALA A 142 6.30 -9.25 -8.77
N GLY A 143 5.50 -9.44 -7.73
CA GLY A 143 5.78 -10.38 -6.65
C GLY A 143 5.28 -11.81 -6.93
N ILE A 144 4.61 -12.04 -8.07
CA ILE A 144 4.05 -13.35 -8.50
C ILE A 144 4.73 -13.79 -9.79
N ILE A 145 4.75 -12.93 -10.81
CA ILE A 145 5.47 -13.12 -12.08
C ILE A 145 6.58 -12.08 -12.19
N ALA A 146 7.67 -12.40 -12.90
CA ALA A 146 8.84 -11.53 -12.93
C ALA A 146 9.01 -10.82 -14.27
N GLY A 147 9.30 -9.52 -14.23
CA GLY A 147 9.86 -8.79 -15.37
C GLY A 147 11.39 -8.95 -15.40
N HIS A 148 11.98 -9.19 -16.57
CA HIS A 148 13.42 -9.43 -16.74
C HIS A 148 14.32 -8.26 -16.31
N ASN A 149 13.78 -7.05 -16.26
CA ASN A 149 14.49 -5.80 -15.96
C ASN A 149 14.03 -5.14 -14.66
N MET A 150 13.54 -5.92 -13.69
CA MET A 150 12.99 -5.40 -12.43
C MET A 150 13.47 -6.23 -11.23
N ALA A 151 14.73 -6.69 -11.23
CA ALA A 151 15.22 -7.66 -10.24
C ALA A 151 14.99 -7.22 -8.78
N ALA A 152 15.34 -5.99 -8.42
CA ALA A 152 15.14 -5.49 -7.05
C ALA A 152 13.65 -5.34 -6.70
N TYR A 153 12.85 -4.80 -7.61
CA TYR A 153 11.42 -4.60 -7.40
C TYR A 153 10.67 -5.93 -7.28
N ASN A 154 10.94 -6.88 -8.20
CA ASN A 154 10.35 -8.22 -8.15
C ASN A 154 10.63 -8.91 -6.81
N SER A 155 11.90 -8.91 -6.37
CA SER A 155 12.28 -9.56 -5.12
C SER A 155 11.69 -8.88 -3.89
N ALA A 156 11.67 -7.53 -3.83
CA ALA A 156 11.06 -6.80 -2.74
C ALA A 156 9.55 -7.08 -2.66
N LYS A 157 8.82 -7.04 -3.78
CA LYS A 157 7.37 -7.29 -3.82
C LYS A 157 7.03 -8.77 -3.56
N ALA A 158 7.88 -9.72 -3.96
CA ALA A 158 7.77 -11.11 -3.54
C ALA A 158 7.99 -11.27 -2.03
N GLY A 159 8.93 -10.50 -1.46
CA GLY A 159 9.15 -10.42 -0.02
C GLY A 159 7.91 -9.92 0.72
N VAL A 160 7.28 -8.83 0.28
CA VAL A 160 6.02 -8.30 0.85
C VAL A 160 4.90 -9.33 0.80
N ARG A 161 4.75 -10.02 -0.34
CA ARG A 161 3.79 -11.11 -0.52
C ARG A 161 3.93 -12.17 0.59
N HIS A 162 5.15 -12.64 0.84
CA HIS A 162 5.38 -13.70 1.82
C HIS A 162 5.40 -13.19 3.27
N LEU A 163 5.92 -11.99 3.51
CA LEU A 163 5.86 -11.29 4.79
C LEU A 163 4.41 -11.16 5.28
N SER A 164 3.49 -10.78 4.41
CA SER A 164 2.07 -10.63 4.75
C SER A 164 1.45 -11.91 5.31
N LYS A 165 1.85 -13.07 4.78
CA LYS A 165 1.43 -14.38 5.30
C LYS A 165 2.01 -14.66 6.68
N SER A 166 3.30 -14.36 6.89
CA SER A 166 3.95 -14.51 8.20
C SER A 166 3.29 -13.63 9.26
N VAL A 167 2.96 -12.37 8.90
CA VAL A 167 2.24 -11.44 9.79
C VAL A 167 0.84 -11.95 10.10
N ALA A 168 0.11 -12.43 9.11
CA ALA A 168 -1.23 -13.01 9.28
C ALA A 168 -1.22 -14.18 10.29
N LEU A 169 -0.27 -15.11 10.13
CA LEU A 169 -0.12 -16.27 11.01
C LEU A 169 0.31 -15.86 12.42
N HIS A 170 1.22 -14.88 12.55
CA HIS A 170 1.60 -14.32 13.85
C HIS A 170 0.37 -13.73 14.56
N CYS A 171 -0.38 -12.86 13.91
CA CYS A 171 -1.56 -12.23 14.50
C CYS A 171 -2.64 -13.25 14.88
N ALA A 172 -2.85 -14.28 14.07
CA ALA A 172 -3.78 -15.36 14.38
C ALA A 172 -3.34 -16.17 15.60
N ARG A 173 -2.05 -16.47 15.73
CA ARG A 173 -1.49 -17.18 16.89
C ARG A 173 -1.60 -16.37 18.18
N GLU A 174 -1.33 -15.07 18.11
CA GLU A 174 -1.48 -14.13 19.23
C GLU A 174 -2.94 -13.84 19.59
N ARG A 175 -3.90 -14.24 18.75
CA ARG A 175 -5.35 -14.00 18.93
C ARG A 175 -5.67 -12.52 19.16
N ASN A 176 -4.93 -11.63 18.50
CA ASN A 176 -5.03 -10.18 18.70
C ASN A 176 -6.09 -9.49 17.83
N GLY A 177 -6.89 -10.26 17.09
CA GLY A 177 -7.99 -9.75 16.25
C GLY A 177 -7.54 -9.05 14.97
N ILE A 178 -6.26 -9.13 14.60
CA ILE A 178 -5.71 -8.47 13.41
C ILE A 178 -5.64 -9.44 12.23
N ARG A 179 -6.15 -9.02 11.08
CA ARG A 179 -6.00 -9.70 9.79
C ARG A 179 -4.91 -9.01 8.97
N CYS A 180 -4.14 -9.74 8.19
CA CYS A 180 -3.14 -9.19 7.29
C CYS A 180 -3.23 -9.84 5.93
N ASN A 181 -3.36 -9.03 4.87
CA ASN A 181 -3.47 -9.48 3.50
C ASN A 181 -2.58 -8.66 2.56
N SER A 182 -2.28 -9.19 1.37
CA SER A 182 -1.58 -8.44 0.34
C SER A 182 -2.44 -8.28 -0.92
N VAL A 183 -2.31 -7.13 -1.59
CA VAL A 183 -2.91 -6.89 -2.90
C VAL A 183 -1.82 -6.82 -3.96
N HIS A 184 -2.12 -7.32 -5.16
CA HIS A 184 -1.16 -7.50 -6.24
C HIS A 184 -1.66 -6.80 -7.52
N PRO A 185 -1.61 -5.45 -7.57
CA PRO A 185 -1.97 -4.72 -8.78
C PRO A 185 -0.92 -4.90 -9.88
N THR A 186 -1.35 -4.71 -11.12
CA THR A 186 -0.50 -4.57 -12.29
C THR A 186 -0.30 -3.11 -12.68
N PHE A 187 -0.37 -2.78 -13.98
CA PHE A 187 -0.29 -1.43 -14.49
C PHE A 187 -1.52 -0.61 -14.10
N ILE A 188 -1.35 0.24 -13.11
CA ILE A 188 -2.36 1.19 -12.65
C ILE A 188 -1.88 2.60 -12.96
N ASP A 189 -2.75 3.47 -13.46
CA ASP A 189 -2.42 4.84 -13.83
C ASP A 189 -2.15 5.70 -12.59
N THR A 190 -0.90 5.69 -12.15
CA THR A 190 -0.38 6.37 -10.95
C THR A 190 0.97 7.01 -11.27
N PRO A 191 1.51 7.89 -10.40
CA PRO A 191 2.84 8.50 -10.59
C PRO A 191 4.00 7.50 -10.74
N ILE A 192 3.84 6.25 -10.33
CA ILE A 192 4.87 5.21 -10.55
C ILE A 192 5.15 5.00 -12.06
N LEU A 193 4.20 5.32 -12.93
CA LEU A 193 4.32 5.24 -14.38
C LEU A 193 4.87 6.53 -15.03
N ASP A 194 5.09 7.61 -14.28
CA ASP A 194 5.43 8.91 -14.87
C ASP A 194 6.74 8.89 -15.65
N LYS A 195 7.77 8.19 -15.18
CA LYS A 195 9.02 8.01 -15.94
C LYS A 195 8.79 7.30 -17.27
N TYR A 196 7.86 6.35 -17.30
CA TYR A 196 7.51 5.64 -18.53
C TYR A 196 6.69 6.54 -19.46
N LYS A 197 5.74 7.31 -18.94
CA LYS A 197 4.98 8.32 -19.68
C LYS A 197 5.88 9.43 -20.24
N GLN A 198 6.86 9.91 -19.47
CA GLN A 198 7.84 10.90 -19.93
C GLN A 198 8.70 10.38 -21.10
N ARG A 199 9.05 9.09 -21.07
CA ARG A 199 9.89 8.47 -22.11
C ARG A 199 9.16 8.27 -23.43
N PHE A 200 7.87 7.94 -23.43
CA PHE A 200 7.12 7.52 -24.62
C PHE A 200 5.96 8.44 -24.98
N GLY A 201 5.66 9.46 -24.18
CA GLY A 201 4.41 10.19 -24.21
C GLY A 201 3.30 9.44 -23.46
N ALA A 202 2.39 10.19 -22.82
CA ALA A 202 1.40 9.61 -21.91
C ALA A 202 0.50 8.58 -22.61
N ASP A 203 -0.09 8.94 -23.73
CA ASP A 203 -1.06 8.07 -24.46
C ASP A 203 -0.38 6.81 -25.02
N GLU A 204 0.82 6.97 -25.62
CA GLU A 204 1.55 5.83 -26.17
C GLU A 204 2.06 4.88 -25.06
N ALA A 205 2.51 5.43 -23.95
CA ALA A 205 2.92 4.66 -22.79
C ALA A 205 1.77 3.80 -22.25
N LEU A 206 0.61 4.42 -22.02
CA LEU A 206 -0.58 3.70 -21.55
C LEU A 206 -1.06 2.66 -22.55
N ALA A 207 -1.06 2.98 -23.85
CA ALA A 207 -1.42 2.04 -24.91
C ALA A 207 -0.47 0.82 -24.98
N LYS A 208 0.84 1.02 -24.79
CA LYS A 208 1.82 -0.08 -24.73
C LYS A 208 1.58 -1.00 -23.54
N LEU A 209 1.25 -0.44 -22.38
CA LEU A 209 0.94 -1.23 -21.18
C LEU A 209 -0.40 -1.95 -21.32
N ALA A 210 -1.42 -1.27 -21.85
CA ALA A 210 -2.75 -1.83 -22.08
C ALA A 210 -2.74 -3.10 -22.95
N ARG A 211 -1.85 -3.16 -23.97
CA ARG A 211 -1.70 -4.35 -24.83
C ARG A 211 -1.23 -5.61 -24.09
N GLN A 212 -0.64 -5.45 -22.90
CA GLN A 212 -0.18 -6.57 -22.07
C GLN A 212 -1.27 -7.06 -21.11
N VAL A 213 -2.36 -6.31 -20.97
CA VAL A 213 -3.46 -6.60 -20.05
C VAL A 213 -4.60 -7.25 -20.82
N PRO A 214 -5.07 -8.46 -20.47
CA PRO A 214 -6.22 -9.11 -21.15
C PRO A 214 -7.48 -8.26 -21.21
N LEU A 215 -7.77 -7.45 -20.18
CA LEU A 215 -8.88 -6.48 -20.22
C LEU A 215 -8.64 -5.29 -21.17
N GLY A 216 -7.50 -5.20 -21.87
CA GLY A 216 -7.20 -4.23 -22.92
C GLY A 216 -6.96 -2.79 -22.45
N ARG A 217 -6.79 -2.55 -21.16
CA ARG A 217 -6.56 -1.23 -20.59
C ARG A 217 -5.68 -1.26 -19.34
N VAL A 218 -5.10 -0.13 -19.01
CA VAL A 218 -4.48 0.14 -17.70
C VAL A 218 -5.60 0.30 -16.66
N GLY A 219 -5.35 -0.16 -15.44
CA GLY A 219 -6.28 -0.01 -14.32
C GLY A 219 -6.29 1.42 -13.76
N ARG A 220 -7.35 1.78 -13.04
CA ARG A 220 -7.47 3.05 -12.31
C ARG A 220 -7.18 2.82 -10.81
N PRO A 221 -6.68 3.84 -10.09
CA PRO A 221 -6.40 3.74 -8.66
C PRO A 221 -7.62 3.28 -7.82
N GLU A 222 -8.83 3.71 -8.20
CA GLU A 222 -10.08 3.35 -7.52
C GLU A 222 -10.38 1.84 -7.62
N GLU A 223 -9.95 1.19 -8.71
CA GLU A 223 -10.12 -0.25 -8.91
C GLU A 223 -9.22 -1.10 -7.99
N VAL A 224 -8.20 -0.48 -7.39
CA VAL A 224 -7.37 -1.08 -6.34
C VAL A 224 -7.85 -0.67 -4.95
N ALA A 225 -8.31 0.58 -4.78
CA ALA A 225 -8.82 1.07 -3.50
C ALA A 225 -10.05 0.29 -3.02
N ALA A 226 -10.97 -0.09 -3.93
CA ALA A 226 -12.17 -0.83 -3.57
C ALA A 226 -11.88 -2.24 -2.97
N PRO A 227 -11.01 -3.08 -3.55
CA PRO A 227 -10.56 -4.30 -2.90
C PRO A 227 -9.82 -4.08 -1.56
N ILE A 228 -9.03 -3.01 -1.43
CA ILE A 228 -8.38 -2.66 -0.15
C ILE A 228 -9.45 -2.36 0.92
N LEU A 229 -10.47 -1.57 0.59
CA LEU A 229 -11.58 -1.30 1.49
C LEU A 229 -12.29 -2.59 1.90
N PHE A 230 -12.59 -3.48 0.96
CA PHE A 230 -13.18 -4.79 1.26
C PHE A 230 -12.33 -5.57 2.26
N LEU A 231 -11.03 -5.69 2.04
CA LEU A 231 -10.12 -6.40 2.94
C LEU A 231 -10.01 -5.73 4.33
N CYS A 232 -10.23 -4.42 4.42
CA CYS A 232 -10.24 -3.66 5.65
C CYS A 232 -11.57 -3.72 6.40
N SER A 233 -12.67 -4.08 5.74
CA SER A 233 -14.01 -4.14 6.32
C SER A 233 -14.29 -5.47 7.04
N ASP A 234 -15.41 -5.52 7.78
CA ASP A 234 -15.86 -6.73 8.48
C ASP A 234 -16.39 -7.81 7.51
N GLU A 235 -16.69 -7.45 6.25
CA GLU A 235 -17.04 -8.42 5.19
C GLU A 235 -15.91 -9.42 4.93
N ALA A 236 -14.66 -9.03 5.18
CA ALA A 236 -13.47 -9.86 5.05
C ALA A 236 -13.05 -10.53 6.37
N SER A 237 -13.95 -10.67 7.34
CA SER A 237 -13.64 -11.16 8.71
C SER A 237 -12.99 -12.55 8.76
N PHE A 238 -13.17 -13.38 7.73
CA PHE A 238 -12.56 -14.72 7.63
C PHE A 238 -11.44 -14.79 6.57
N ILE A 239 -10.90 -13.62 6.14
CA ILE A 239 -9.86 -13.52 5.13
C ILE A 239 -8.57 -12.96 5.76
N THR A 240 -7.55 -13.82 5.93
CA THR A 240 -6.22 -13.42 6.39
C THR A 240 -5.15 -14.25 5.69
N GLY A 241 -3.99 -13.65 5.40
CA GLY A 241 -2.90 -14.28 4.65
C GLY A 241 -3.17 -14.46 3.15
N THR A 242 -4.24 -13.84 2.62
CA THR A 242 -4.57 -13.95 1.19
C THR A 242 -3.70 -13.04 0.33
N GLU A 243 -3.59 -13.43 -0.93
CA GLU A 243 -3.01 -12.67 -2.03
C GLU A 243 -4.14 -12.30 -2.98
N LEU A 244 -4.59 -11.04 -2.96
CA LEU A 244 -5.65 -10.60 -3.86
C LEU A 244 -5.04 -9.96 -5.11
N VAL A 245 -5.14 -10.67 -6.22
CA VAL A 245 -4.61 -10.23 -7.52
C VAL A 245 -5.59 -9.25 -8.18
N ILE A 246 -5.06 -8.11 -8.68
CA ILE A 246 -5.83 -7.02 -9.32
C ILE A 246 -5.07 -6.62 -10.59
N ASP A 247 -5.09 -7.48 -11.60
CA ASP A 247 -4.15 -7.41 -12.71
C ASP A 247 -4.79 -7.45 -14.11
N GLY A 248 -6.10 -7.40 -14.19
CA GLY A 248 -6.81 -7.45 -15.46
C GLY A 248 -6.61 -8.75 -16.24
N GLY A 249 -6.18 -9.82 -15.57
CA GLY A 249 -6.00 -11.16 -16.12
C GLY A 249 -4.58 -11.53 -16.54
N ILE A 250 -3.58 -10.68 -16.29
CA ILE A 250 -2.18 -10.95 -16.73
C ILE A 250 -1.66 -12.28 -16.17
N SER A 251 -1.86 -12.56 -14.89
CA SER A 251 -1.35 -13.78 -14.25
C SER A 251 -2.17 -15.04 -14.53
N ALA A 252 -3.28 -14.91 -15.24
CA ALA A 252 -4.11 -16.06 -15.65
C ALA A 252 -3.73 -16.63 -17.03
N MET A 253 -2.75 -16.02 -17.71
CA MET A 253 -2.25 -16.45 -19.01
C MET A 253 -1.16 -17.51 -18.87
#